data_3320166ff87e496a4685ab06635f8b7b
#
_entry.id   3320166ff87e496a4685ab06635f8b7b
#
_cell.length_a   1.000
_cell.length_b   1.000
_cell.length_c   1.000
_cell.angle_alpha   90.00
_cell.angle_beta   90.00
_cell.angle_gamma   90.00
#
_symmetry.space_group_name_H-M   'P 1'
#
loop_
_entity.id
_entity.type
_entity.pdbx_description
1 polymer ?
#
loop_
_entity_poly.entity_id
_entity_poly.type
_entity_poly.pdbx_seq_one_letter_code
_entity_poly.pdbx_strand_id
1 'polypeptide(L)'
;MTEETRDRSSRATMFGRIVLKNKLVDEAALKKVMAGLPAGSDLGEALVSAGLISAQHAAAIQKKIDERMGSATASQGATSGAAQSAAATPAGTGPTVADVQRMDFTEMSGQPIAEYLRKARELGCSDFHFQVDSAPLVRLHGQLIRLKHPTLSADDTEKAVRELLDDEQWRELEEHLDLDFCLETEDHGRYRANCFQQRKGKEAIFRLIPDTVPTLEELNMPDVLKEFTQYNQGIVLVTGPSGCGKSATLAALIGMINQARNDHIVTVEDPIEYIFDPAGSNINQRHVRRHTESFHSALRSAMRADPDVIMVGEMRDVETISMAITAAETGHLVLATLHTTNAVRSLDRLIDVFPPREQEQIRAMVSESMRGVISQQLLPLKDGTGVVPALEIMFATSAVGNLIRENKTCQLPSVLQTGRKQGMITMDESIRELLSKGVITPEVARYHAEDPSTMKG
;
A
#
# COMPACT_ATOMS: atom_id res chain seq x y z
N MET A 1 -20.10 25.36 -16.33
CA MET A 1 -20.58 23.96 -16.38
C MET A 1 -21.19 23.65 -15.03
N THR A 2 -22.48 23.30 -15.01
CA THR A 2 -23.17 22.98 -13.74
C THR A 2 -22.67 21.61 -13.21
N GLU A 3 -22.77 21.41 -11.92
CA GLU A 3 -22.35 20.18 -11.22
C GLU A 3 -23.01 18.92 -11.83
N GLU A 4 -24.28 19.01 -12.26
CA GLU A 4 -24.98 17.96 -13.00
C GLU A 4 -24.32 17.59 -14.35
N THR A 5 -23.70 18.54 -15.04
CA THR A 5 -23.04 18.27 -16.33
C THR A 5 -21.71 17.54 -16.13
N ARG A 6 -21.04 17.80 -15.00
CA ARG A 6 -19.79 17.12 -14.61
C ARG A 6 -20.05 15.67 -14.17
N ASP A 7 -21.11 15.45 -13.42
CA ASP A 7 -21.52 14.12 -12.95
C ASP A 7 -21.91 13.20 -14.11
N ARG A 8 -22.71 13.70 -15.07
CA ARG A 8 -23.10 12.94 -16.28
C ARG A 8 -21.93 12.60 -17.18
N SER A 9 -20.95 13.49 -17.33
CA SER A 9 -19.74 13.24 -18.11
C SER A 9 -18.88 12.15 -17.47
N SER A 10 -18.76 12.16 -16.15
CA SER A 10 -18.04 11.14 -15.36
C SER A 10 -18.69 9.77 -15.49
N ARG A 11 -20.05 9.70 -15.39
CA ARG A 11 -20.83 8.47 -15.56
C ARG A 11 -20.67 7.87 -16.97
N ALA A 12 -20.74 8.68 -18.01
CA ALA A 12 -20.57 8.23 -19.39
C ALA A 12 -19.16 7.66 -19.63
N THR A 13 -18.13 8.30 -19.06
CA THR A 13 -16.75 7.84 -19.16
C THR A 13 -16.57 6.48 -18.44
N MET A 14 -17.14 6.34 -17.25
CA MET A 14 -17.07 5.10 -16.48
C MET A 14 -17.83 3.96 -17.16
N PHE A 15 -19.00 4.25 -17.75
CA PHE A 15 -19.79 3.29 -18.51
C PHE A 15 -19.02 2.77 -19.74
N GLY A 16 -18.39 3.67 -20.50
CA GLY A 16 -17.57 3.32 -21.67
C GLY A 16 -16.39 2.42 -21.31
N ARG A 17 -15.69 2.70 -20.20
CA ARG A 17 -14.60 1.86 -19.70
C ARG A 17 -15.07 0.44 -19.33
N ILE A 18 -16.21 0.32 -18.65
CA ILE A 18 -16.76 -1.00 -18.25
C ILE A 18 -17.15 -1.83 -19.47
N VAL A 19 -17.75 -1.20 -20.48
CA VAL A 19 -18.18 -1.87 -21.71
C VAL A 19 -16.98 -2.39 -22.51
N LEU A 20 -15.90 -1.61 -22.62
CA LEU A 20 -14.65 -2.02 -23.28
C LEU A 20 -13.94 -3.13 -22.48
N LYS A 21 -13.80 -2.97 -21.17
CA LYS A 21 -13.14 -3.95 -20.30
C LYS A 21 -13.82 -5.32 -20.37
N ASN A 22 -15.14 -5.36 -20.48
CA ASN A 22 -15.90 -6.61 -20.59
C ASN A 22 -16.06 -7.09 -22.03
N LYS A 23 -15.36 -6.49 -23.01
CA LYS A 23 -15.40 -6.85 -24.45
C LYS A 23 -16.84 -6.91 -25.01
N LEU A 24 -17.76 -6.11 -24.45
CA LEU A 24 -19.16 -6.06 -24.88
C LEU A 24 -19.34 -5.24 -26.17
N VAL A 25 -18.43 -4.29 -26.42
CA VAL A 25 -18.40 -3.46 -27.63
C VAL A 25 -16.93 -3.22 -27.99
N ASP A 26 -16.61 -3.18 -29.28
CA ASP A 26 -15.28 -2.80 -29.73
C ASP A 26 -15.05 -1.28 -29.63
N GLU A 27 -13.80 -0.87 -29.58
CA GLU A 27 -13.43 0.54 -29.39
C GLU A 27 -13.89 1.45 -30.55
N ALA A 28 -13.90 0.93 -31.77
CA ALA A 28 -14.34 1.69 -32.96
C ALA A 28 -15.84 1.95 -32.94
N ALA A 29 -16.63 0.93 -32.55
CA ALA A 29 -18.07 1.07 -32.40
C ALA A 29 -18.45 2.02 -31.26
N LEU A 30 -17.73 1.92 -30.09
CA LEU A 30 -17.95 2.85 -29.00
C LEU A 30 -17.64 4.29 -29.36
N LYS A 31 -16.50 4.56 -30.02
CA LYS A 31 -16.16 5.92 -30.52
C LYS A 31 -17.20 6.48 -31.50
N LYS A 32 -17.73 5.64 -32.36
CA LYS A 32 -18.77 6.04 -33.31
C LYS A 32 -20.06 6.45 -32.60
N VAL A 33 -20.49 5.71 -31.59
CA VAL A 33 -21.68 6.06 -30.78
C VAL A 33 -21.42 7.33 -29.97
N MET A 34 -20.26 7.46 -29.32
CA MET A 34 -19.92 8.66 -28.57
C MET A 34 -19.82 9.92 -29.41
N ALA A 35 -19.32 9.83 -30.65
CA ALA A 35 -19.23 10.96 -31.57
C ALA A 35 -20.60 11.47 -32.05
N GLY A 36 -21.64 10.62 -32.05
CA GLY A 36 -23.00 10.98 -32.41
C GLY A 36 -23.91 11.31 -31.22
N LEU A 37 -23.41 11.28 -30.00
CA LEU A 37 -24.21 11.44 -28.81
C LEU A 37 -24.45 12.93 -28.50
N PRO A 38 -25.70 13.40 -28.41
CA PRO A 38 -25.99 14.77 -27.97
C PRO A 38 -25.51 15.01 -26.54
N ALA A 39 -25.05 16.22 -26.25
CA ALA A 39 -24.57 16.57 -24.89
C ALA A 39 -25.69 16.35 -23.86
N GLY A 40 -25.44 15.46 -22.89
CA GLY A 40 -26.36 15.12 -21.82
C GLY A 40 -27.17 13.83 -22.00
N SER A 41 -26.97 13.08 -23.10
CA SER A 41 -27.62 11.78 -23.32
C SER A 41 -26.94 10.64 -22.54
N ASP A 42 -27.71 9.61 -22.21
CA ASP A 42 -27.19 8.41 -21.53
C ASP A 42 -26.48 7.49 -22.53
N LEU A 43 -25.21 7.18 -22.24
CA LEU A 43 -24.38 6.30 -23.09
C LEU A 43 -24.90 4.85 -23.11
N GLY A 44 -25.45 4.37 -22.00
CA GLY A 44 -26.02 3.02 -21.91
C GLY A 44 -27.24 2.86 -22.80
N GLU A 45 -28.17 3.83 -22.78
CA GLU A 45 -29.34 3.84 -23.66
C GLU A 45 -28.96 3.96 -25.15
N ALA A 46 -27.96 4.76 -25.48
CA ALA A 46 -27.45 4.89 -26.82
C ALA A 46 -26.82 3.60 -27.37
N LEU A 47 -26.06 2.88 -26.54
CA LEU A 47 -25.49 1.60 -26.96
C LEU A 47 -26.52 0.48 -27.09
N VAL A 48 -27.58 0.50 -26.29
CA VAL A 48 -28.74 -0.40 -26.45
C VAL A 48 -29.49 -0.09 -27.71
N SER A 49 -29.78 1.21 -28.00
CA SER A 49 -30.46 1.63 -29.20
C SER A 49 -29.67 1.35 -30.49
N ALA A 50 -28.35 1.37 -30.40
CA ALA A 50 -27.45 0.96 -31.49
C ALA A 50 -27.34 -0.58 -31.64
N GLY A 51 -27.97 -1.38 -30.76
CA GLY A 51 -27.96 -2.84 -30.79
C GLY A 51 -26.61 -3.45 -30.40
N LEU A 52 -25.74 -2.65 -29.76
CA LEU A 52 -24.37 -3.09 -29.39
C LEU A 52 -24.32 -3.81 -28.04
N ILE A 53 -25.24 -3.52 -27.12
CA ILE A 53 -25.39 -4.23 -25.84
C ILE A 53 -26.87 -4.51 -25.54
N SER A 54 -27.14 -5.51 -24.72
CA SER A 54 -28.52 -5.78 -24.28
C SER A 54 -28.97 -4.81 -23.18
N ALA A 55 -30.26 -4.58 -23.05
CA ALA A 55 -30.82 -3.76 -21.97
C ALA A 55 -30.46 -4.32 -20.57
N GLN A 56 -30.32 -5.64 -20.43
CA GLN A 56 -29.89 -6.27 -19.18
C GLN A 56 -28.44 -5.94 -18.84
N HIS A 57 -27.53 -5.94 -19.83
CA HIS A 57 -26.14 -5.53 -19.61
C HIS A 57 -26.04 -4.04 -19.25
N ALA A 58 -26.81 -3.16 -19.94
CA ALA A 58 -26.83 -1.74 -19.62
C ALA A 58 -27.30 -1.48 -18.18
N ALA A 59 -28.39 -2.13 -17.75
CA ALA A 59 -28.91 -1.99 -16.40
C ALA A 59 -27.93 -2.50 -15.32
N ALA A 60 -27.25 -3.62 -15.57
CA ALA A 60 -26.26 -4.17 -14.65
C ALA A 60 -25.04 -3.25 -14.50
N ILE A 61 -24.58 -2.63 -15.60
CA ILE A 61 -23.48 -1.66 -15.58
C ILE A 61 -23.91 -0.38 -14.86
N GLN A 62 -25.11 0.11 -15.14
CA GLN A 62 -25.65 1.31 -14.49
C GLN A 62 -25.76 1.12 -12.98
N LYS A 63 -26.28 -0.02 -12.53
CA LYS A 63 -26.35 -0.37 -11.10
C LYS A 63 -24.99 -0.33 -10.43
N LYS A 64 -23.93 -0.89 -11.05
CA LYS A 64 -22.56 -0.84 -10.53
C LYS A 64 -21.98 0.58 -10.47
N ILE A 65 -22.35 1.44 -11.42
CA ILE A 65 -21.94 2.86 -11.43
C ILE A 65 -22.65 3.60 -10.29
N ASP A 66 -23.95 3.39 -10.13
CA ASP A 66 -24.76 4.03 -9.08
C ASP A 66 -24.33 3.59 -7.68
N GLU A 67 -24.00 2.31 -7.48
CA GLU A 67 -23.42 1.79 -6.24
C GLU A 67 -22.06 2.45 -5.93
N ARG A 68 -21.22 2.68 -6.92
CA ARG A 68 -19.92 3.36 -6.77
C ARG A 68 -20.03 4.86 -6.53
N MET A 69 -20.98 5.52 -7.17
CA MET A 69 -21.18 6.97 -7.04
C MET A 69 -22.06 7.32 -5.84
N GLY A 70 -22.99 6.45 -5.45
CA GLY A 70 -23.80 6.61 -4.24
C GLY A 70 -23.00 6.54 -2.94
N SER A 71 -21.87 5.84 -2.94
CA SER A 71 -20.93 5.85 -1.81
C SER A 71 -20.12 7.16 -1.72
N ALA A 72 -19.98 7.90 -2.82
CA ALA A 72 -19.26 9.18 -2.85
C ALA A 72 -20.13 10.40 -2.48
N THR A 73 -21.46 10.31 -2.61
CA THR A 73 -22.39 11.42 -2.30
C THR A 73 -22.92 11.41 -0.87
N ALA A 74 -22.66 10.34 -0.10
CA ALA A 74 -23.02 10.27 1.32
C ALA A 74 -22.06 11.07 2.25
N SER A 75 -21.00 11.67 1.72
CA SER A 75 -19.99 12.41 2.51
C SER A 75 -20.10 13.94 2.45
N GLN A 76 -21.11 14.53 1.77
CA GLN A 76 -21.29 15.98 1.71
C GLN A 76 -22.68 16.39 2.22
N GLY A 77 -22.85 16.46 3.53
CA GLY A 77 -24.05 17.03 4.09
C GLY A 77 -24.25 16.78 5.57
N ALA A 78 -23.38 17.32 6.42
CA ALA A 78 -23.74 17.60 7.82
C ALA A 78 -22.72 18.59 8.43
N THR A 79 -23.06 19.87 8.41
CA THR A 79 -22.42 20.86 9.27
C THR A 79 -23.16 20.94 10.60
N SER A 80 -22.36 21.03 11.66
CA SER A 80 -22.65 21.47 13.05
C SER A 80 -23.44 20.51 13.94
N GLY A 81 -22.77 20.04 14.98
CA GLY A 81 -23.39 19.62 16.23
C GLY A 81 -22.72 18.41 16.88
N ALA A 82 -21.96 18.69 17.96
CA ALA A 82 -21.60 17.78 19.03
C ALA A 82 -20.73 16.56 18.71
N ALA A 83 -19.53 16.60 19.29
CA ALA A 83 -18.65 15.44 19.47
C ALA A 83 -19.40 14.24 20.04
N GLN A 84 -19.65 13.26 19.20
CA GLN A 84 -19.96 11.90 19.61
C GLN A 84 -18.99 10.97 18.89
N SER A 85 -18.38 10.10 19.70
CA SER A 85 -17.40 9.09 19.34
C SER A 85 -17.65 8.50 17.95
N ALA A 86 -16.72 8.70 17.03
CA ALA A 86 -16.67 7.89 15.83
C ALA A 86 -16.34 6.45 16.28
N ALA A 87 -17.37 5.62 16.32
CA ALA A 87 -17.22 4.19 16.39
C ALA A 87 -16.40 3.78 15.15
N ALA A 88 -15.35 3.00 15.38
CA ALA A 88 -14.59 2.35 14.33
C ALA A 88 -15.58 1.70 13.35
N THR A 89 -15.41 1.98 12.07
CA THR A 89 -16.10 1.24 11.00
C THR A 89 -15.81 -0.24 11.25
N PRO A 90 -16.79 -1.14 11.23
CA PRO A 90 -16.54 -2.54 11.53
C PRO A 90 -15.56 -3.08 10.49
N ALA A 91 -14.42 -3.55 10.97
CA ALA A 91 -13.48 -4.33 10.19
C ALA A 91 -14.25 -5.49 9.53
N GLY A 92 -14.06 -5.60 8.24
CA GLY A 92 -14.42 -6.63 7.29
C GLY A 92 -15.47 -7.67 7.67
N THR A 93 -16.47 -7.79 6.78
CA THR A 93 -17.36 -8.94 6.63
C THR A 93 -16.63 -10.22 6.19
N GLY A 94 -15.34 -10.36 6.47
CA GLY A 94 -14.54 -11.55 6.16
C GLY A 94 -14.70 -12.64 7.21
N PRO A 95 -14.38 -13.88 6.86
CA PRO A 95 -14.44 -15.01 7.78
C PRO A 95 -13.45 -14.84 8.93
N THR A 96 -13.84 -15.32 10.12
CA THR A 96 -12.94 -15.38 11.26
C THR A 96 -11.95 -16.55 11.11
N VAL A 97 -10.87 -16.53 11.90
CA VAL A 97 -9.92 -17.65 11.98
C VAL A 97 -10.62 -18.98 12.24
N ALA A 98 -11.60 -18.98 13.16
CA ALA A 98 -12.36 -20.17 13.50
C ALA A 98 -13.27 -20.66 12.35
N ASP A 99 -13.78 -19.75 11.54
CA ASP A 99 -14.57 -20.12 10.34
C ASP A 99 -13.68 -20.80 9.30
N VAL A 100 -12.51 -20.21 8.99
CA VAL A 100 -11.57 -20.80 8.03
C VAL A 100 -11.05 -22.16 8.48
N GLN A 101 -10.81 -22.36 9.79
CA GLN A 101 -10.40 -23.66 10.35
C GLN A 101 -11.48 -24.75 10.18
N ARG A 102 -12.75 -24.37 10.10
CA ARG A 102 -13.87 -25.32 9.92
C ARG A 102 -14.20 -25.59 8.47
N MET A 103 -13.78 -24.73 7.53
CA MET A 103 -14.02 -24.89 6.10
C MET A 103 -13.30 -26.13 5.58
N ASP A 104 -13.96 -26.87 4.69
CA ASP A 104 -13.40 -28.04 4.04
C ASP A 104 -12.89 -27.66 2.64
N PHE A 105 -11.60 -27.85 2.41
CA PHE A 105 -10.92 -27.55 1.15
C PHE A 105 -10.51 -28.82 0.40
N THR A 106 -11.03 -29.99 0.78
CA THR A 106 -10.69 -31.26 0.15
C THR A 106 -11.04 -31.30 -1.34
N GLU A 107 -12.12 -30.63 -1.75
CA GLU A 107 -12.54 -30.52 -3.15
C GLU A 107 -11.56 -29.74 -4.03
N MET A 108 -10.67 -28.94 -3.43
CA MET A 108 -9.62 -28.22 -4.16
C MET A 108 -8.42 -29.10 -4.50
N SER A 109 -8.36 -30.32 -3.96
CA SER A 109 -7.23 -31.23 -4.22
C SER A 109 -7.06 -31.50 -5.71
N GLY A 110 -5.86 -31.26 -6.23
CA GLY A 110 -5.54 -31.41 -7.66
C GLY A 110 -5.99 -30.26 -8.56
N GLN A 111 -6.58 -29.19 -8.01
CA GLN A 111 -6.86 -27.98 -8.77
C GLN A 111 -5.56 -27.19 -9.04
N PRO A 112 -5.51 -26.37 -10.10
CA PRO A 112 -4.41 -25.45 -10.35
C PRO A 112 -4.16 -24.53 -9.14
N ILE A 113 -2.90 -24.20 -8.88
CA ILE A 113 -2.53 -23.32 -7.75
C ILE A 113 -3.22 -21.95 -7.79
N ALA A 114 -3.55 -21.46 -8.99
CA ALA A 114 -4.28 -20.21 -9.19
C ALA A 114 -5.65 -20.21 -8.48
N GLU A 115 -6.35 -21.34 -8.43
CA GLU A 115 -7.62 -21.46 -7.71
C GLU A 115 -7.45 -21.35 -6.19
N TYR A 116 -6.37 -21.91 -5.66
CA TYR A 116 -6.03 -21.73 -4.24
C TYR A 116 -5.72 -20.27 -3.90
N LEU A 117 -4.99 -19.59 -4.77
CA LEU A 117 -4.66 -18.18 -4.61
C LEU A 117 -5.91 -17.30 -4.67
N ARG A 118 -6.81 -17.57 -5.63
CA ARG A 118 -8.12 -16.92 -5.71
C ARG A 118 -8.91 -17.11 -4.42
N LYS A 119 -8.96 -18.34 -3.92
CA LYS A 119 -9.68 -18.65 -2.68
C LYS A 119 -9.07 -17.99 -1.45
N ALA A 120 -7.75 -17.95 -1.33
CA ALA A 120 -7.07 -17.20 -0.27
C ALA A 120 -7.40 -15.71 -0.29
N ARG A 121 -7.51 -15.11 -1.48
CA ARG A 121 -7.93 -13.72 -1.68
C ARG A 121 -9.39 -13.49 -1.25
N GLU A 122 -10.32 -14.36 -1.65
CA GLU A 122 -11.72 -14.30 -1.22
C GLU A 122 -11.87 -14.35 0.30
N LEU A 123 -11.01 -15.11 0.97
CA LEU A 123 -10.98 -15.25 2.42
C LEU A 123 -10.30 -14.05 3.13
N GLY A 124 -9.68 -13.12 2.40
CA GLY A 124 -8.96 -11.99 2.97
C GLY A 124 -7.63 -12.37 3.63
N CYS A 125 -7.01 -13.47 3.19
CA CYS A 125 -5.71 -13.91 3.70
C CYS A 125 -4.60 -12.96 3.23
N SER A 126 -3.57 -12.78 4.06
CA SER A 126 -2.38 -12.01 3.70
C SER A 126 -1.33 -12.85 2.99
N ASP A 127 -1.19 -14.12 3.37
CA ASP A 127 -0.20 -15.04 2.79
C ASP A 127 -0.83 -16.42 2.58
N PHE A 128 -0.36 -17.12 1.53
CA PHE A 128 -0.70 -18.50 1.21
C PHE A 128 0.59 -19.31 1.10
N HIS A 129 0.65 -20.48 1.76
CA HIS A 129 1.81 -21.36 1.78
C HIS A 129 1.45 -22.71 1.16
N PHE A 130 2.20 -23.12 0.16
CA PHE A 130 2.04 -24.38 -0.55
C PHE A 130 3.30 -25.23 -0.28
N GLN A 131 3.18 -26.17 0.69
CA GLN A 131 4.32 -26.85 1.30
C GLN A 131 4.24 -28.37 1.16
N VAL A 132 5.41 -29.01 1.02
CA VAL A 132 5.56 -30.47 0.95
C VAL A 132 5.25 -31.13 2.30
N ASP A 133 4.61 -32.29 2.27
CA ASP A 133 4.17 -33.08 3.43
C ASP A 133 3.27 -32.28 4.40
N SER A 134 2.53 -31.34 3.88
CA SER A 134 1.60 -30.49 4.63
C SER A 134 0.33 -30.23 3.85
N ALA A 135 -0.79 -30.09 4.53
CA ALA A 135 -1.92 -29.41 3.93
C ALA A 135 -1.54 -27.93 3.71
N PRO A 136 -2.11 -27.24 2.68
CA PRO A 136 -1.88 -25.81 2.48
C PRO A 136 -2.15 -24.98 3.74
N LEU A 137 -1.40 -23.88 3.93
CA LEU A 137 -1.63 -22.97 5.04
C LEU A 137 -1.93 -21.58 4.51
N VAL A 138 -2.75 -20.86 5.26
CA VAL A 138 -3.03 -19.44 5.00
C VAL A 138 -2.72 -18.60 6.24
N ARG A 139 -2.32 -17.35 6.02
CA ARG A 139 -2.21 -16.38 7.12
C ARG A 139 -3.43 -15.46 7.08
N LEU A 140 -4.20 -15.49 8.14
CA LEU A 140 -5.39 -14.64 8.31
C LEU A 140 -5.26 -13.90 9.64
N HIS A 141 -5.42 -12.58 9.63
CA HIS A 141 -5.28 -11.71 10.82
C HIS A 141 -3.99 -11.99 11.61
N GLY A 142 -2.87 -12.21 10.90
CA GLY A 142 -1.57 -12.50 11.49
C GLY A 142 -1.36 -13.97 11.94
N GLN A 143 -2.41 -14.79 12.04
CA GLN A 143 -2.34 -16.18 12.44
C GLN A 143 -2.16 -17.11 11.26
N LEU A 144 -1.26 -18.09 11.38
CA LEU A 144 -1.06 -19.13 10.38
C LEU A 144 -2.03 -20.28 10.64
N ILE A 145 -2.88 -20.58 9.66
CA ILE A 145 -3.96 -21.56 9.74
C ILE A 145 -3.67 -22.69 8.75
N ARG A 146 -3.70 -23.93 9.20
CA ARG A 146 -3.66 -25.11 8.34
C ARG A 146 -5.07 -25.38 7.82
N LEU A 147 -5.22 -25.45 6.50
CA LEU A 147 -6.50 -25.76 5.87
C LEU A 147 -6.87 -27.25 6.07
N LYS A 148 -8.15 -27.55 6.14
CA LYS A 148 -8.64 -28.92 6.11
C LYS A 148 -8.60 -29.43 4.66
N HIS A 149 -7.46 -30.00 4.28
CA HIS A 149 -7.11 -30.43 2.93
C HIS A 149 -6.18 -31.65 3.01
N PRO A 150 -6.14 -32.54 2.03
CA PRO A 150 -5.13 -33.60 1.96
C PRO A 150 -3.71 -33.04 1.99
N THR A 151 -2.80 -33.84 2.51
CA THR A 151 -1.37 -33.50 2.51
C THR A 151 -0.84 -33.49 1.09
N LEU A 152 -0.09 -32.45 0.72
CA LEU A 152 0.54 -32.31 -0.59
C LEU A 152 1.84 -33.14 -0.63
N SER A 153 2.04 -33.89 -1.69
CA SER A 153 3.31 -34.57 -1.95
C SER A 153 4.35 -33.62 -2.57
N ALA A 154 5.59 -34.06 -2.67
CA ALA A 154 6.64 -33.32 -3.38
C ALA A 154 6.30 -33.12 -4.86
N ASP A 155 5.68 -34.13 -5.50
CA ASP A 155 5.27 -34.06 -6.90
C ASP A 155 4.13 -33.02 -7.09
N ASP A 156 3.17 -32.95 -6.14
CA ASP A 156 2.09 -31.95 -6.20
C ASP A 156 2.63 -30.52 -6.12
N THR A 157 3.56 -30.27 -5.21
CA THR A 157 4.14 -28.94 -5.02
C THR A 157 5.06 -28.56 -6.18
N GLU A 158 5.90 -29.48 -6.66
CA GLU A 158 6.78 -29.23 -7.81
C GLU A 158 5.98 -28.95 -9.09
N LYS A 159 4.94 -29.73 -9.33
CA LYS A 159 4.02 -29.51 -10.48
C LYS A 159 3.36 -28.14 -10.40
N ALA A 160 2.83 -27.76 -9.23
CA ALA A 160 2.18 -26.48 -9.02
C ALA A 160 3.16 -25.30 -9.20
N VAL A 161 4.39 -25.42 -8.70
CA VAL A 161 5.44 -24.40 -8.90
C VAL A 161 5.81 -24.31 -10.39
N ARG A 162 5.94 -25.44 -11.09
CA ARG A 162 6.26 -25.49 -12.52
C ARG A 162 5.18 -24.84 -13.39
N GLU A 163 3.92 -24.98 -13.03
CA GLU A 163 2.79 -24.35 -13.74
C GLU A 163 2.83 -22.81 -13.69
N LEU A 164 3.44 -22.23 -12.65
CA LEU A 164 3.52 -20.79 -12.46
C LEU A 164 4.71 -20.13 -13.16
N LEU A 165 5.80 -20.88 -13.38
CA LEU A 165 7.07 -20.36 -13.84
C LEU A 165 7.25 -20.56 -15.35
N ASP A 166 7.77 -19.55 -16.01
CA ASP A 166 8.30 -19.72 -17.37
C ASP A 166 9.62 -20.50 -17.36
N ASP A 167 10.15 -20.80 -18.57
CA ASP A 167 11.35 -21.64 -18.68
C ASP A 167 12.64 -20.95 -18.20
N GLU A 168 12.69 -19.62 -18.16
CA GLU A 168 13.81 -18.86 -17.61
C GLU A 168 13.76 -18.85 -16.08
N GLN A 169 12.62 -18.53 -15.51
CA GLN A 169 12.36 -18.58 -14.06
C GLN A 169 12.59 -19.99 -13.49
N TRP A 170 12.16 -21.01 -14.21
CA TRP A 170 12.40 -22.39 -13.77
C TRP A 170 13.89 -22.71 -13.72
N ARG A 171 14.66 -22.33 -14.74
CA ARG A 171 16.12 -22.50 -14.74
C ARG A 171 16.80 -21.73 -13.62
N GLU A 172 16.35 -20.49 -13.35
CA GLU A 172 16.85 -19.69 -12.24
C GLU A 172 16.59 -20.37 -10.88
N LEU A 173 15.37 -20.92 -10.68
CA LEU A 173 15.05 -21.69 -9.49
C LEU A 173 15.90 -22.96 -9.35
N GLU A 174 16.20 -23.65 -10.43
CA GLU A 174 17.07 -24.85 -10.39
C GLU A 174 18.54 -24.50 -10.11
N GLU A 175 19.03 -23.36 -10.60
CA GLU A 175 20.40 -22.92 -10.42
C GLU A 175 20.64 -22.30 -9.04
N HIS A 176 19.73 -21.43 -8.59
CA HIS A 176 19.89 -20.67 -7.35
C HIS A 176 19.14 -21.25 -6.14
N LEU A 177 18.26 -22.23 -6.36
CA LEU A 177 17.45 -22.91 -5.35
C LEU A 177 16.44 -22.00 -4.62
N ASP A 178 16.27 -20.78 -5.10
CA ASP A 178 15.41 -19.74 -4.57
C ASP A 178 15.05 -18.75 -5.69
N LEU A 179 13.77 -18.33 -5.75
CA LEU A 179 13.28 -17.40 -6.75
C LEU A 179 12.19 -16.51 -6.16
N ASP A 180 12.45 -15.20 -6.12
CA ASP A 180 11.45 -14.17 -5.81
C ASP A 180 10.90 -13.55 -7.11
N PHE A 181 9.58 -13.52 -7.26
CA PHE A 181 8.94 -12.87 -8.42
C PHE A 181 7.56 -12.32 -8.08
N CYS A 182 7.04 -11.47 -8.97
CA CYS A 182 5.65 -11.04 -8.92
C CYS A 182 4.83 -11.88 -9.91
N LEU A 183 3.79 -12.51 -9.42
CA LEU A 183 2.77 -13.19 -10.19
C LEU A 183 1.59 -12.25 -10.37
N GLU A 184 1.16 -12.07 -11.62
CA GLU A 184 -0.05 -11.34 -11.97
C GLU A 184 -0.93 -12.23 -12.82
N THR A 185 -2.18 -12.39 -12.41
CA THR A 185 -3.16 -13.22 -13.11
C THR A 185 -4.37 -12.36 -13.47
N GLU A 186 -4.89 -12.52 -14.71
CA GLU A 186 -6.00 -11.67 -15.21
C GLU A 186 -7.24 -11.70 -14.30
N ASP A 187 -7.55 -12.87 -13.71
CA ASP A 187 -8.75 -13.07 -12.90
C ASP A 187 -8.50 -13.18 -11.40
N HIS A 188 -7.24 -13.30 -10.96
CA HIS A 188 -6.91 -13.66 -9.57
C HIS A 188 -6.06 -12.61 -8.84
N GLY A 189 -5.73 -11.49 -9.48
CA GLY A 189 -4.98 -10.40 -8.88
C GLY A 189 -3.46 -10.62 -8.85
N ARG A 190 -2.77 -9.89 -7.96
CA ARG A 190 -1.30 -9.85 -7.89
C ARG A 190 -0.79 -10.48 -6.61
N TYR A 191 0.35 -11.16 -6.74
CA TYR A 191 1.02 -11.85 -5.64
C TYR A 191 2.52 -11.62 -5.70
N ARG A 192 3.15 -11.40 -4.55
CA ARG A 192 4.60 -11.61 -4.41
C ARG A 192 4.82 -13.08 -4.08
N ALA A 193 5.50 -13.78 -4.95
CA ALA A 193 5.78 -15.21 -4.82
C ALA A 193 7.27 -15.42 -4.49
N ASN A 194 7.53 -16.31 -3.55
CA ASN A 194 8.85 -16.88 -3.31
C ASN A 194 8.76 -18.39 -3.48
N CYS A 195 9.49 -18.93 -4.45
CA CYS A 195 9.62 -20.36 -4.69
C CYS A 195 11.02 -20.80 -4.29
N PHE A 196 11.14 -21.88 -3.52
CA PHE A 196 12.45 -22.33 -3.04
C PHE A 196 12.53 -23.84 -2.89
N GLN A 197 13.77 -24.34 -2.94
CA GLN A 197 14.10 -25.73 -2.65
C GLN A 197 14.35 -25.91 -1.17
N GLN A 198 13.63 -26.82 -0.53
CA GLN A 198 13.92 -27.26 0.83
C GLN A 198 14.16 -28.78 0.87
N ARG A 199 14.48 -29.34 2.05
CA ARG A 199 14.89 -30.73 2.24
C ARG A 199 13.93 -31.77 1.63
N LYS A 200 12.63 -31.47 1.57
CA LYS A 200 11.59 -32.40 1.12
C LYS A 200 11.17 -32.20 -0.33
N GLY A 201 11.48 -31.06 -0.93
CA GLY A 201 11.09 -30.71 -2.29
C GLY A 201 11.00 -29.21 -2.50
N LYS A 202 10.40 -28.80 -3.63
CA LYS A 202 10.13 -27.40 -3.94
C LYS A 202 8.86 -26.92 -3.27
N GLU A 203 8.87 -25.72 -2.73
CA GLU A 203 7.74 -25.07 -2.06
C GLU A 203 7.51 -23.66 -2.59
N ALA A 204 6.32 -23.12 -2.35
CA ALA A 204 5.99 -21.77 -2.72
C ALA A 204 5.22 -21.04 -1.61
N ILE A 205 5.56 -19.78 -1.39
CA ILE A 205 4.85 -18.86 -0.48
C ILE A 205 4.41 -17.66 -1.30
N PHE A 206 3.15 -17.30 -1.15
CA PHE A 206 2.54 -16.17 -1.86
C PHE A 206 2.05 -15.14 -0.87
N ARG A 207 2.49 -13.90 -1.01
CA ARG A 207 1.89 -12.75 -0.34
C ARG A 207 0.88 -12.11 -1.28
N LEU A 208 -0.34 -11.97 -0.80
CA LEU A 208 -1.43 -11.37 -1.58
C LEU A 208 -1.26 -9.86 -1.60
N ILE A 209 -1.20 -9.28 -2.79
CA ILE A 209 -1.11 -7.84 -3.00
C ILE A 209 -2.52 -7.31 -3.21
N PRO A 210 -2.95 -6.24 -2.51
CA PRO A 210 -4.25 -5.63 -2.74
C PRO A 210 -4.40 -5.09 -4.16
N ASP A 211 -5.61 -5.19 -4.72
CA ASP A 211 -5.87 -4.76 -6.11
C ASP A 211 -6.08 -3.25 -6.24
N THR A 212 -6.34 -2.57 -5.11
CA THR A 212 -6.61 -1.13 -5.08
C THR A 212 -5.64 -0.42 -4.15
N VAL A 213 -5.27 0.80 -4.53
CA VAL A 213 -4.50 1.70 -3.68
C VAL A 213 -5.39 2.13 -2.51
N PRO A 214 -4.99 1.87 -1.25
CA PRO A 214 -5.81 2.23 -0.10
C PRO A 214 -5.83 3.75 0.11
N THR A 215 -6.89 4.25 0.74
CA THR A 215 -6.95 5.62 1.25
C THR A 215 -6.40 5.70 2.69
N LEU A 216 -6.06 6.91 3.16
CA LEU A 216 -5.65 7.09 4.57
C LEU A 216 -6.78 6.70 5.53
N GLU A 217 -8.03 6.96 5.15
CA GLU A 217 -9.22 6.61 5.93
C GLU A 217 -9.37 5.08 6.08
N GLU A 218 -9.22 4.32 4.98
CA GLU A 218 -9.25 2.85 5.01
C GLU A 218 -8.12 2.25 5.84
N LEU A 219 -6.97 2.94 5.89
CA LEU A 219 -5.83 2.55 6.73
C LEU A 219 -5.99 2.99 8.21
N ASN A 220 -7.08 3.67 8.58
CA ASN A 220 -7.28 4.29 9.89
C ASN A 220 -6.15 5.27 10.28
N MET A 221 -5.64 6.00 9.29
CA MET A 221 -4.59 7.01 9.48
C MET A 221 -5.19 8.39 9.75
N PRO A 222 -4.57 9.22 10.59
CA PRO A 222 -5.07 10.55 10.90
C PRO A 222 -4.90 11.51 9.72
N ASP A 223 -5.87 12.43 9.55
CA ASP A 223 -5.92 13.41 8.47
C ASP A 223 -4.68 14.31 8.37
N VAL A 224 -3.97 14.50 9.48
CA VAL A 224 -2.76 15.33 9.50
C VAL A 224 -1.68 14.82 8.54
N LEU A 225 -1.68 13.54 8.18
CA LEU A 225 -0.74 13.00 7.19
C LEU A 225 -0.95 13.58 5.79
N LYS A 226 -2.13 14.13 5.50
CA LYS A 226 -2.43 14.83 4.24
C LYS A 226 -1.51 16.04 4.02
N GLU A 227 -0.98 16.65 5.10
CA GLU A 227 -0.04 17.77 4.99
C GLU A 227 1.25 17.36 4.27
N PHE A 228 1.69 16.11 4.38
CA PHE A 228 2.89 15.63 3.69
C PHE A 228 2.74 15.61 2.16
N THR A 229 1.54 15.58 1.64
CA THR A 229 1.26 15.63 0.20
C THR A 229 1.26 17.03 -0.37
N GLN A 230 1.32 18.07 0.48
CA GLN A 230 1.30 19.48 0.06
C GLN A 230 2.70 20.05 -0.19
N TYR A 231 3.76 19.36 0.23
CA TYR A 231 5.12 19.79 -0.04
C TYR A 231 5.47 19.61 -1.52
N ASN A 232 6.22 20.57 -2.06
CA ASN A 232 6.73 20.49 -3.43
C ASN A 232 8.15 19.90 -3.47
N GLN A 233 8.90 20.00 -2.35
CA GLN A 233 10.27 19.49 -2.24
C GLN A 233 10.60 19.07 -0.83
N GLY A 234 11.63 18.26 -0.69
CA GLY A 234 12.14 17.76 0.58
C GLY A 234 11.90 16.27 0.74
N ILE A 235 12.25 15.71 1.89
CA ILE A 235 12.14 14.29 2.17
C ILE A 235 11.14 13.99 3.28
N VAL A 236 10.24 13.06 3.03
CA VAL A 236 9.31 12.48 4.01
C VAL A 236 9.66 11.01 4.17
N LEU A 237 9.83 10.57 5.41
CA LEU A 237 10.16 9.18 5.72
C LEU A 237 8.94 8.46 6.30
N VAL A 238 8.65 7.26 5.79
CA VAL A 238 7.73 6.32 6.42
C VAL A 238 8.56 5.16 6.97
N THR A 239 8.53 4.98 8.29
CA THR A 239 9.46 4.05 8.96
C THR A 239 8.73 3.07 9.87
N GLY A 240 9.39 1.98 10.22
CA GLY A 240 8.84 0.93 11.08
C GLY A 240 9.34 -0.47 10.69
N PRO A 241 9.06 -1.49 11.49
CA PRO A 241 9.45 -2.87 11.22
C PRO A 241 8.84 -3.42 9.92
N SER A 242 9.36 -4.56 9.45
CA SER A 242 8.75 -5.25 8.31
C SER A 242 7.30 -5.65 8.61
N GLY A 243 6.42 -5.48 7.63
CA GLY A 243 5.00 -5.82 7.77
C GLY A 243 4.15 -4.81 8.55
N CYS A 244 4.68 -3.63 8.93
CA CYS A 244 3.91 -2.60 9.64
C CYS A 244 3.08 -1.69 8.70
N GLY A 245 3.01 -1.98 7.40
CA GLY A 245 2.16 -1.25 6.45
C GLY A 245 2.79 -0.03 5.79
N LYS A 246 4.13 0.12 5.79
CA LYS A 246 4.83 1.26 5.16
C LYS A 246 4.45 1.47 3.69
N SER A 247 4.44 0.40 2.91
CA SER A 247 4.06 0.45 1.48
C SER A 247 2.63 0.93 1.28
N ALA A 248 1.70 0.49 2.14
CA ALA A 248 0.30 0.93 2.08
C ALA A 248 0.18 2.43 2.40
N THR A 249 0.91 2.93 3.41
CA THR A 249 0.94 4.35 3.76
C THR A 249 1.55 5.19 2.63
N LEU A 250 2.68 4.75 2.05
CA LEU A 250 3.26 5.43 0.88
C LEU A 250 2.30 5.42 -0.30
N ALA A 251 1.65 4.27 -0.57
CA ALA A 251 0.68 4.16 -1.66
C ALA A 251 -0.49 5.12 -1.46
N ALA A 252 -1.01 5.25 -0.24
CA ALA A 252 -2.06 6.21 0.08
C ALA A 252 -1.63 7.67 -0.17
N LEU A 253 -0.42 8.05 0.27
CA LEU A 253 0.12 9.39 0.04
C LEU A 253 0.34 9.67 -1.45
N ILE A 254 0.95 8.75 -2.20
CA ILE A 254 1.13 8.84 -3.67
C ILE A 254 -0.21 8.88 -4.38
N GLY A 255 -1.18 8.06 -3.98
CA GLY A 255 -2.54 8.09 -4.54
C GLY A 255 -3.22 9.43 -4.37
N MET A 256 -3.05 10.09 -3.22
CA MET A 256 -3.55 11.46 -2.98
C MET A 256 -2.86 12.49 -3.87
N ILE A 257 -1.54 12.45 -3.99
CA ILE A 257 -0.77 13.34 -4.88
C ILE A 257 -1.24 13.14 -6.32
N ASN A 258 -1.36 11.88 -6.78
CA ASN A 258 -1.84 11.53 -8.12
C ASN A 258 -3.23 12.09 -8.44
N GLN A 259 -4.12 12.14 -7.46
CA GLN A 259 -5.48 12.66 -7.65
C GLN A 259 -5.56 14.19 -7.59
N ALA A 260 -4.72 14.82 -6.75
CA ALA A 260 -4.85 16.24 -6.42
C ALA A 260 -3.91 17.15 -7.22
N ARG A 261 -2.82 16.61 -7.79
CA ARG A 261 -1.74 17.38 -8.44
C ARG A 261 -1.58 16.94 -9.91
N ASN A 262 -0.85 17.75 -10.70
CA ASN A 262 -0.52 17.46 -12.09
C ASN A 262 1.00 17.24 -12.23
N ASP A 263 1.53 16.34 -11.44
CA ASP A 263 2.96 16.11 -11.27
C ASP A 263 3.44 14.90 -12.10
N HIS A 264 4.75 14.82 -12.32
CA HIS A 264 5.41 13.62 -12.77
C HIS A 264 5.95 12.86 -11.56
N ILE A 265 5.37 11.71 -11.28
CA ILE A 265 5.73 10.84 -10.16
C ILE A 265 6.55 9.65 -10.69
N VAL A 266 7.73 9.44 -10.13
CA VAL A 266 8.57 8.26 -10.41
C VAL A 266 8.67 7.42 -9.16
N THR A 267 8.29 6.14 -9.24
CA THR A 267 8.48 5.20 -8.14
C THR A 267 9.60 4.22 -8.45
N VAL A 268 10.38 3.84 -7.43
CA VAL A 268 11.42 2.80 -7.50
C VAL A 268 11.15 1.81 -6.38
N GLU A 269 10.85 0.57 -6.74
CA GLU A 269 10.31 -0.44 -5.83
C GLU A 269 10.96 -1.82 -6.04
N ASP A 270 11.00 -2.66 -5.00
CA ASP A 270 11.51 -4.04 -5.08
C ASP A 270 10.69 -4.98 -4.14
N PRO A 271 9.59 -5.55 -4.64
CA PRO A 271 8.89 -5.33 -5.92
C PRO A 271 7.88 -4.17 -5.89
N ILE A 272 7.22 -3.89 -7.05
CA ILE A 272 6.04 -3.01 -7.10
C ILE A 272 4.87 -3.71 -6.40
N GLU A 273 4.39 -3.12 -5.28
CA GLU A 273 3.26 -3.68 -4.52
C GLU A 273 1.92 -3.13 -5.02
N TYR A 274 1.77 -1.83 -5.21
CA TYR A 274 0.54 -1.20 -5.67
C TYR A 274 0.69 -0.67 -7.08
N ILE A 275 -0.31 -0.87 -7.92
CA ILE A 275 -0.37 -0.26 -9.27
C ILE A 275 -1.21 1.00 -9.19
N PHE A 276 -0.66 2.08 -9.73
CA PHE A 276 -1.34 3.36 -9.82
C PHE A 276 -1.85 3.59 -11.23
N ASP A 277 -3.16 3.77 -11.36
CA ASP A 277 -3.74 4.31 -12.59
C ASP A 277 -3.46 5.82 -12.64
N PRO A 278 -2.91 6.37 -13.73
CA PRO A 278 -2.76 7.81 -13.90
C PRO A 278 -4.09 8.56 -13.74
N ALA A 279 -4.10 9.62 -12.91
CA ALA A 279 -5.26 10.47 -12.69
C ALA A 279 -4.94 11.93 -13.06
N GLY A 280 -4.59 12.79 -12.07
CA GLY A 280 -4.08 14.13 -12.33
C GLY A 280 -2.62 14.13 -12.73
N SER A 281 -1.83 13.24 -12.13
CA SER A 281 -0.39 13.11 -12.35
C SER A 281 -0.04 12.01 -13.36
N ASN A 282 1.17 12.08 -13.92
CA ASN A 282 1.76 10.99 -14.68
C ASN A 282 2.62 10.13 -13.74
N ILE A 283 2.44 8.80 -13.72
CA ILE A 283 3.16 7.90 -12.83
C ILE A 283 3.97 6.89 -13.61
N ASN A 284 5.29 6.84 -13.35
CA ASN A 284 6.21 5.87 -13.88
C ASN A 284 6.73 4.97 -12.75
N GLN A 285 6.29 3.71 -12.71
CA GLN A 285 6.70 2.74 -11.70
C GLN A 285 7.85 1.87 -12.24
N ARG A 286 8.96 1.80 -11.50
CA ARG A 286 10.15 1.05 -11.86
C ARG A 286 10.43 -0.03 -10.83
N HIS A 287 10.41 -1.29 -11.27
CA HIS A 287 10.80 -2.45 -10.47
C HIS A 287 12.30 -2.70 -10.59
N VAL A 288 13.00 -2.77 -9.46
CA VAL A 288 14.43 -3.10 -9.39
C VAL A 288 14.65 -4.53 -9.90
N ARG A 289 15.74 -4.77 -10.62
CA ARG A 289 16.10 -6.02 -11.33
C ARG A 289 15.25 -6.35 -12.56
N ARG A 290 14.09 -5.73 -12.74
CA ARG A 290 13.20 -5.97 -13.90
C ARG A 290 13.17 -4.78 -14.86
N HIS A 291 13.07 -3.56 -14.34
CA HIS A 291 13.02 -2.32 -15.13
C HIS A 291 14.27 -1.45 -14.92
N THR A 292 15.12 -1.80 -13.97
CA THR A 292 16.37 -1.11 -13.62
C THR A 292 17.26 -2.05 -12.82
N GLU A 293 18.56 -1.82 -12.85
CA GLU A 293 19.55 -2.69 -12.20
C GLU A 293 19.55 -2.57 -10.67
N SER A 294 19.35 -1.35 -10.14
CA SER A 294 19.43 -1.06 -8.71
C SER A 294 18.61 0.19 -8.35
N PHE A 295 18.34 0.39 -7.06
CA PHE A 295 17.75 1.64 -6.55
C PHE A 295 18.59 2.86 -6.93
N HIS A 296 19.91 2.80 -6.74
CA HIS A 296 20.83 3.88 -7.10
C HIS A 296 20.77 4.22 -8.59
N SER A 297 20.84 3.22 -9.48
CA SER A 297 20.74 3.42 -10.93
C SER A 297 19.40 4.03 -11.34
N ALA A 298 18.30 3.56 -10.71
CA ALA A 298 16.97 4.08 -10.96
C ALA A 298 16.81 5.53 -10.53
N LEU A 299 17.26 5.90 -9.32
CA LEU A 299 17.23 7.27 -8.81
C LEU A 299 18.05 8.22 -9.65
N ARG A 300 19.27 7.81 -10.01
CA ARG A 300 20.13 8.58 -10.91
C ARG A 300 19.48 8.85 -12.28
N SER A 301 18.71 7.90 -12.78
CA SER A 301 17.93 8.06 -14.01
C SER A 301 16.69 8.94 -13.78
N ALA A 302 15.98 8.75 -12.67
CA ALA A 302 14.80 9.50 -12.32
C ALA A 302 15.07 11.01 -12.28
N MET A 303 16.15 11.45 -11.63
CA MET A 303 16.55 12.87 -11.55
C MET A 303 16.81 13.55 -12.92
N ARG A 304 16.84 12.80 -14.02
CA ARG A 304 16.96 13.31 -15.40
C ARG A 304 15.69 13.12 -16.22
N ALA A 305 14.64 12.62 -15.60
CA ALA A 305 13.36 12.35 -16.23
C ALA A 305 12.30 13.41 -15.89
N ASP A 306 12.72 14.59 -15.41
CA ASP A 306 11.84 15.70 -15.01
C ASP A 306 10.76 15.28 -14.00
N PRO A 307 11.13 14.66 -12.86
CA PRO A 307 10.17 14.27 -11.84
C PRO A 307 9.88 15.43 -10.89
N ASP A 308 8.64 15.55 -10.43
CA ASP A 308 8.29 16.40 -9.30
C ASP A 308 8.33 15.62 -7.99
N VAL A 309 7.91 14.34 -8.05
CA VAL A 309 7.83 13.44 -6.89
C VAL A 309 8.57 12.14 -7.17
N ILE A 310 9.41 11.73 -6.23
CA ILE A 310 10.13 10.46 -6.30
C ILE A 310 9.75 9.60 -5.10
N MET A 311 9.24 8.40 -5.33
CA MET A 311 9.02 7.42 -4.27
C MET A 311 10.14 6.38 -4.29
N VAL A 312 10.80 6.17 -3.15
CA VAL A 312 11.83 5.15 -2.95
C VAL A 312 11.28 4.09 -2.01
N GLY A 313 10.99 2.93 -2.53
CA GLY A 313 10.36 1.84 -1.77
C GLY A 313 11.16 1.50 -0.51
N GLU A 314 12.50 1.49 -0.60
CA GLU A 314 13.38 1.23 0.54
C GLU A 314 14.79 1.81 0.33
N MET A 315 15.34 2.42 1.39
CA MET A 315 16.72 2.94 1.41
C MET A 315 17.61 2.06 2.29
N ARG A 316 18.39 1.15 1.69
CA ARG A 316 19.25 0.19 2.41
C ARG A 316 20.71 0.59 2.44
N ASP A 317 21.21 1.19 1.38
CA ASP A 317 22.62 1.49 1.13
C ASP A 317 22.90 3.00 1.12
N VAL A 318 24.18 3.34 1.29
CA VAL A 318 24.66 4.74 1.39
C VAL A 318 24.39 5.49 0.09
N GLU A 319 24.58 4.84 -1.06
CA GLU A 319 24.41 5.42 -2.39
C GLU A 319 22.95 5.83 -2.62
N THR A 320 22.00 4.96 -2.28
CA THR A 320 20.56 5.25 -2.38
C THR A 320 20.16 6.38 -1.46
N ILE A 321 20.63 6.37 -0.19
CA ILE A 321 20.36 7.43 0.79
C ILE A 321 20.93 8.77 0.32
N SER A 322 22.19 8.79 -0.17
CA SER A 322 22.84 9.99 -0.69
C SER A 322 22.05 10.61 -1.86
N MET A 323 21.60 9.77 -2.80
CA MET A 323 20.81 10.22 -3.95
C MET A 323 19.43 10.75 -3.52
N ALA A 324 18.77 10.11 -2.56
CA ALA A 324 17.48 10.56 -2.04
C ALA A 324 17.59 11.94 -1.35
N ILE A 325 18.61 12.14 -0.52
CA ILE A 325 18.88 13.43 0.12
C ILE A 325 19.19 14.50 -0.95
N THR A 326 20.03 14.19 -1.93
CA THR A 326 20.36 15.11 -3.03
C THR A 326 19.12 15.48 -3.85
N ALA A 327 18.26 14.52 -4.18
CA ALA A 327 17.01 14.79 -4.89
C ALA A 327 16.10 15.73 -4.09
N ALA A 328 15.98 15.50 -2.78
CA ALA A 328 15.17 16.33 -1.89
C ALA A 328 15.72 17.77 -1.76
N GLU A 329 17.03 17.94 -1.82
CA GLU A 329 17.69 19.26 -1.76
C GLU A 329 17.56 20.01 -3.10
N THR A 330 17.58 19.28 -4.22
CA THR A 330 17.55 19.86 -5.58
C THR A 330 16.14 20.14 -6.11
N GLY A 331 15.10 20.07 -5.28
CA GLY A 331 13.77 20.58 -5.63
C GLY A 331 12.70 19.48 -5.80
N HIS A 332 12.98 18.21 -5.51
CA HIS A 332 12.01 17.13 -5.63
C HIS A 332 11.39 16.76 -4.29
N LEU A 333 10.13 16.37 -4.28
CA LEU A 333 9.51 15.72 -3.13
C LEU A 333 9.90 14.23 -3.13
N VAL A 334 10.64 13.80 -2.12
CA VAL A 334 11.05 12.42 -1.95
C VAL A 334 10.25 11.76 -0.83
N LEU A 335 9.54 10.69 -1.15
CA LEU A 335 8.84 9.82 -0.20
C LEU A 335 9.61 8.50 -0.10
N ALA A 336 10.11 8.13 1.07
CA ALA A 336 10.99 6.97 1.20
C ALA A 336 10.72 6.14 2.46
N THR A 337 11.17 4.86 2.49
CA THR A 337 11.07 4.05 3.70
C THR A 337 12.41 3.69 4.32
N LEU A 338 12.37 3.49 5.65
CA LEU A 338 13.43 2.90 6.45
C LEU A 338 12.85 1.85 7.42
N HIS A 339 13.69 0.94 7.91
CA HIS A 339 13.31 -0.08 8.89
C HIS A 339 13.62 0.33 10.35
N THR A 340 13.61 1.61 10.63
CA THR A 340 13.82 2.18 11.96
C THR A 340 12.49 2.32 12.70
N THR A 341 12.53 2.34 14.03
CA THR A 341 11.32 2.25 14.88
C THR A 341 10.76 3.59 15.33
N ASN A 342 11.54 4.69 15.25
CA ASN A 342 11.13 6.04 15.63
C ASN A 342 11.90 7.11 14.84
N ALA A 343 11.49 8.36 14.98
CA ALA A 343 12.05 9.49 14.23
C ALA A 343 13.54 9.72 14.56
N VAL A 344 13.93 9.61 15.83
CA VAL A 344 15.34 9.78 16.27
C VAL A 344 16.24 8.79 15.55
N ARG A 345 15.91 7.49 15.64
CA ARG A 345 16.68 6.43 14.99
C ARG A 345 16.68 6.55 13.47
N SER A 346 15.61 7.11 12.90
CA SER A 346 15.51 7.31 11.45
C SER A 346 16.50 8.40 10.99
N LEU A 347 16.58 9.50 11.71
CA LEU A 347 17.52 10.59 11.44
C LEU A 347 18.96 10.14 11.66
N ASP A 348 19.23 9.46 12.79
CA ASP A 348 20.56 8.94 13.08
C ASP A 348 20.98 7.95 11.98
N ARG A 349 20.08 7.05 11.54
CA ARG A 349 20.35 6.11 10.44
C ARG A 349 20.68 6.79 9.12
N LEU A 350 20.01 7.89 8.77
CA LEU A 350 20.32 8.67 7.56
C LEU A 350 21.73 9.28 7.59
N ILE A 351 22.23 9.61 8.79
CA ILE A 351 23.49 10.32 8.97
C ILE A 351 24.63 9.31 9.19
N ASP A 352 24.43 8.31 10.05
CA ASP A 352 25.48 7.41 10.52
C ASP A 352 25.99 6.42 9.46
N VAL A 353 25.24 6.23 8.36
CA VAL A 353 25.71 5.42 7.24
C VAL A 353 26.87 6.07 6.49
N PHE A 354 27.07 7.39 6.63
CA PHE A 354 28.15 8.12 5.96
C PHE A 354 29.42 8.12 6.79
N PRO A 355 30.59 8.20 6.13
CA PRO A 355 31.87 8.39 6.83
C PRO A 355 31.84 9.61 7.75
N PRO A 356 32.50 9.58 8.93
CA PRO A 356 32.47 10.68 9.91
C PRO A 356 32.81 12.06 9.34
N ARG A 357 33.70 12.13 8.36
CA ARG A 357 34.09 13.38 7.67
C ARG A 357 32.97 14.01 6.83
N GLU A 358 31.97 13.24 6.44
CA GLU A 358 30.86 13.67 5.59
C GLU A 358 29.59 13.96 6.39
N GLN A 359 29.50 13.41 7.63
CA GLN A 359 28.28 13.51 8.45
C GLN A 359 27.86 14.94 8.77
N GLU A 360 28.79 15.89 8.95
CA GLU A 360 28.44 17.28 9.22
C GLU A 360 27.71 17.92 8.02
N GLN A 361 28.20 17.67 6.80
CA GLN A 361 27.54 18.14 5.59
C GLN A 361 26.19 17.49 5.40
N ILE A 362 26.09 16.15 5.55
CA ILE A 362 24.83 15.41 5.44
C ILE A 362 23.82 15.90 6.47
N ARG A 363 24.25 16.20 7.69
CA ARG A 363 23.41 16.74 8.75
C ARG A 363 22.82 18.11 8.37
N ALA A 364 23.62 18.96 7.75
CA ALA A 364 23.13 20.24 7.22
C ALA A 364 22.07 20.01 6.13
N MET A 365 22.35 19.16 5.13
CA MET A 365 21.42 18.84 4.04
C MET A 365 20.11 18.25 4.56
N VAL A 366 20.17 17.26 5.45
CA VAL A 366 18.98 16.64 6.07
C VAL A 366 18.20 17.67 6.89
N SER A 367 18.87 18.57 7.64
CA SER A 367 18.19 19.60 8.43
C SER A 367 17.35 20.56 7.60
N GLU A 368 17.70 20.79 6.34
CA GLU A 368 17.03 21.71 5.42
C GLU A 368 16.00 21.01 4.52
N SER A 369 16.31 19.78 4.08
CA SER A 369 15.45 19.02 3.18
C SER A 369 14.40 18.18 3.89
N MET A 370 14.56 17.83 5.17
CA MET A 370 13.57 17.05 5.92
C MET A 370 12.21 17.78 5.98
N ARG A 371 11.12 17.05 5.73
CA ARG A 371 9.73 17.55 5.93
C ARG A 371 9.04 16.81 7.06
N GLY A 372 9.31 15.53 7.24
CA GLY A 372 8.82 14.79 8.41
C GLY A 372 9.15 13.31 8.39
N VAL A 373 8.81 12.69 9.51
CA VAL A 373 8.95 11.24 9.72
C VAL A 373 7.63 10.71 10.25
N ILE A 374 7.15 9.64 9.62
CA ILE A 374 5.98 8.85 10.05
C ILE A 374 6.52 7.49 10.46
N SER A 375 6.64 7.25 11.76
CA SER A 375 7.01 5.91 12.25
C SER A 375 5.75 5.15 12.64
N GLN A 376 5.65 3.88 12.26
CA GLN A 376 4.42 3.12 12.45
C GLN A 376 4.66 1.70 12.95
N GLN A 377 3.69 1.22 13.75
CA GLN A 377 3.55 -0.17 14.17
C GLN A 377 2.10 -0.59 13.97
N LEU A 378 1.86 -1.88 13.67
CA LEU A 378 0.52 -2.44 13.65
C LEU A 378 0.28 -3.22 14.93
N LEU A 379 -0.77 -2.85 15.65
CA LEU A 379 -1.16 -3.43 16.92
C LEU A 379 -2.40 -4.31 16.74
N PRO A 380 -2.46 -5.52 17.35
CA PRO A 380 -3.65 -6.36 17.30
C PRO A 380 -4.85 -5.66 17.96
N LEU A 381 -5.99 -5.70 17.31
CA LEU A 381 -7.26 -5.27 17.88
C LEU A 381 -7.67 -6.16 19.05
N LYS A 382 -8.38 -5.59 20.02
CA LYS A 382 -8.85 -6.29 21.22
C LYS A 382 -9.75 -7.48 20.90
N ASP A 383 -10.54 -7.40 19.85
CA ASP A 383 -11.44 -8.45 19.39
C ASP A 383 -10.78 -9.52 18.52
N GLY A 384 -9.47 -9.33 18.17
CA GLY A 384 -8.73 -10.26 17.33
C GLY A 384 -9.15 -10.27 15.86
N THR A 385 -9.95 -9.29 15.39
CA THR A 385 -10.45 -9.24 14.01
C THR A 385 -9.49 -8.58 13.03
N GLY A 386 -8.41 -7.96 13.51
CA GLY A 386 -7.47 -7.24 12.64
C GLY A 386 -6.38 -6.53 13.42
N VAL A 387 -5.86 -5.47 12.80
CA VAL A 387 -4.81 -4.63 13.36
C VAL A 387 -5.15 -3.14 13.21
N VAL A 388 -4.56 -2.31 14.05
CA VAL A 388 -4.69 -0.85 13.99
C VAL A 388 -3.31 -0.22 14.02
N PRO A 389 -3.04 0.85 13.22
CA PRO A 389 -1.76 1.54 13.26
C PRO A 389 -1.61 2.37 14.54
N ALA A 390 -0.47 2.23 15.21
CA ALA A 390 0.05 3.20 16.15
C ALA A 390 1.15 4.00 15.44
N LEU A 391 1.15 5.33 15.61
CA LEU A 391 1.98 6.24 14.83
C LEU A 391 2.78 7.16 15.75
N GLU A 392 4.04 7.39 15.37
CA GLU A 392 4.78 8.57 15.76
C GLU A 392 4.88 9.49 14.55
N ILE A 393 4.50 10.74 14.69
CA ILE A 393 4.47 11.73 13.61
C ILE A 393 5.33 12.92 14.01
N MET A 394 6.36 13.20 13.24
CA MET A 394 7.24 14.35 13.40
C MET A 394 7.15 15.25 12.16
N PHE A 395 6.82 16.51 12.34
CA PHE A 395 6.99 17.54 11.31
C PHE A 395 8.32 18.27 11.49
N ALA A 396 9.01 18.55 10.40
CA ALA A 396 10.28 19.27 10.42
C ALA A 396 10.07 20.77 10.63
N THR A 397 9.88 21.17 11.87
CA THR A 397 9.88 22.57 12.27
C THR A 397 11.31 23.13 12.34
N SER A 398 11.45 24.45 12.45
CA SER A 398 12.77 25.09 12.67
C SER A 398 13.49 24.55 13.91
N ALA A 399 12.73 24.16 14.97
CA ALA A 399 13.31 23.54 16.16
C ALA A 399 13.90 22.15 15.85
N VAL A 400 13.17 21.33 15.09
CA VAL A 400 13.66 20.01 14.63
C VAL A 400 14.90 20.18 13.76
N GLY A 401 14.87 21.08 12.76
CA GLY A 401 16.03 21.34 11.88
C GLY A 401 17.28 21.78 12.67
N ASN A 402 17.12 22.64 13.67
CA ASN A 402 18.24 23.05 14.53
C ASN A 402 18.82 21.89 15.35
N LEU A 403 17.97 21.04 15.93
CA LEU A 403 18.42 19.85 16.67
C LEU A 403 19.18 18.87 15.78
N ILE A 404 18.73 18.66 14.53
CA ILE A 404 19.43 17.82 13.56
C ILE A 404 20.80 18.42 13.26
N ARG A 405 20.88 19.73 12.95
CA ARG A 405 22.13 20.41 12.61
C ARG A 405 23.14 20.39 13.75
N GLU A 406 22.67 20.57 15.00
CA GLU A 406 23.50 20.58 16.20
C GLU A 406 23.84 19.18 16.74
N ASN A 407 23.44 18.10 16.04
CA ASN A 407 23.62 16.72 16.52
C ASN A 407 22.98 16.43 17.90
N LYS A 408 21.79 16.99 18.11
CA LYS A 408 21.01 16.85 19.35
C LYS A 408 19.70 16.10 19.15
N THR A 409 19.71 15.08 18.28
CA THR A 409 18.52 14.27 17.92
C THR A 409 17.86 13.63 19.13
N CYS A 410 18.61 13.34 20.19
CA CYS A 410 18.09 12.82 21.48
C CYS A 410 17.08 13.77 22.18
N GLN A 411 17.01 15.06 21.79
CA GLN A 411 16.03 16.01 22.33
C GLN A 411 14.72 16.08 21.52
N LEU A 412 14.64 15.42 20.36
CA LEU A 412 13.45 15.40 19.52
C LEU A 412 12.18 14.89 20.24
N PRO A 413 12.22 13.86 21.12
CA PRO A 413 11.03 13.44 21.84
C PRO A 413 10.34 14.57 22.60
N SER A 414 11.11 15.51 23.19
CA SER A 414 10.56 16.68 23.88
C SER A 414 9.88 17.66 22.92
N VAL A 415 10.42 17.78 21.68
CA VAL A 415 9.81 18.63 20.64
C VAL A 415 8.51 17.98 20.14
N LEU A 416 8.47 16.67 19.94
CA LEU A 416 7.25 15.96 19.54
C LEU A 416 6.13 16.16 20.57
N GLN A 417 6.43 15.99 21.88
CA GLN A 417 5.46 16.19 22.96
C GLN A 417 4.87 17.60 22.98
N THR A 418 5.69 18.62 22.73
CA THR A 418 5.24 20.02 22.69
C THR A 418 4.59 20.42 21.36
N GLY A 419 4.87 19.68 20.29
CA GLY A 419 4.37 19.91 18.93
C GLY A 419 2.96 19.35 18.65
N ARG A 420 2.23 18.89 19.67
CA ARG A 420 0.91 18.27 19.52
C ARG A 420 -0.12 19.14 18.77
N LYS A 421 -0.07 20.46 18.97
CA LYS A 421 -0.93 21.41 18.24
C LYS A 421 -0.65 21.46 16.73
N GLN A 422 0.53 21.00 16.32
CA GLN A 422 0.95 20.90 14.92
C GLN A 422 0.73 19.49 14.36
N GLY A 423 0.04 18.62 15.09
CA GLY A 423 -0.22 17.24 14.68
C GLY A 423 0.90 16.25 14.99
N MET A 424 1.96 16.68 15.72
CA MET A 424 3.00 15.75 16.17
C MET A 424 2.46 14.84 17.29
N ILE A 425 2.89 13.59 17.31
CA ILE A 425 2.55 12.62 18.34
C ILE A 425 3.71 11.64 18.52
N THR A 426 3.97 11.26 19.77
CA THR A 426 4.93 10.18 20.06
C THR A 426 4.27 8.81 19.94
N MET A 427 5.07 7.75 19.73
CA MET A 427 4.55 6.39 19.65
C MET A 427 3.76 6.01 20.91
N ASP A 428 4.29 6.30 22.09
CA ASP A 428 3.64 5.99 23.36
C ASP A 428 2.32 6.75 23.59
N GLU A 429 2.22 8.00 23.11
CA GLU A 429 0.95 8.75 23.16
C GLU A 429 -0.09 8.12 22.24
N SER A 430 0.29 7.73 21.03
CA SER A 430 -0.58 7.05 20.08
C SER A 430 -1.10 5.72 20.66
N ILE A 431 -0.22 4.92 21.24
CA ILE A 431 -0.60 3.65 21.91
C ILE A 431 -1.55 3.93 23.08
N ARG A 432 -1.28 4.95 23.89
CA ARG A 432 -2.13 5.33 25.02
C ARG A 432 -3.52 5.79 24.58
N GLU A 433 -3.62 6.50 23.46
CA GLU A 433 -4.90 6.88 22.88
C GLU A 433 -5.71 5.66 22.43
N LEU A 434 -5.08 4.69 21.75
CA LEU A 434 -5.72 3.45 21.35
C LEU A 434 -6.19 2.62 22.57
N LEU A 435 -5.39 2.56 23.62
CA LEU A 435 -5.72 1.90 24.87
C LEU A 435 -6.91 2.60 25.55
N SER A 436 -6.90 3.92 25.65
CA SER A 436 -7.97 4.70 26.29
C SER A 436 -9.31 4.59 25.55
N LYS A 437 -9.27 4.41 24.24
CA LYS A 437 -10.45 4.15 23.38
C LYS A 437 -10.92 2.68 23.47
N GLY A 438 -10.18 1.81 24.17
CA GLY A 438 -10.50 0.39 24.29
C GLY A 438 -10.31 -0.42 23.01
N VAL A 439 -9.54 0.11 22.05
CA VAL A 439 -9.27 -0.52 20.74
C VAL A 439 -8.27 -1.68 20.88
N ILE A 440 -7.30 -1.53 21.78
CA ILE A 440 -6.28 -2.54 22.09
C ILE A 440 -6.35 -2.96 23.56
N THR A 441 -5.72 -4.08 23.92
CA THR A 441 -5.66 -4.52 25.33
C THR A 441 -4.48 -3.88 26.07
N PRO A 442 -4.51 -3.82 27.43
CA PRO A 442 -3.36 -3.32 28.21
C PRO A 442 -2.08 -4.12 27.99
N GLU A 443 -2.19 -5.42 27.71
CA GLU A 443 -1.05 -6.30 27.43
C GLU A 443 -0.37 -5.89 26.12
N VAL A 444 -1.16 -5.68 25.06
CA VAL A 444 -0.69 -5.19 23.76
C VAL A 444 -0.03 -3.82 23.91
N ALA A 445 -0.67 -2.90 24.64
CA ALA A 445 -0.12 -1.56 24.87
C ALA A 445 1.26 -1.63 25.57
N ARG A 446 1.39 -2.43 26.65
CA ARG A 446 2.66 -2.58 27.36
C ARG A 446 3.75 -3.26 26.54
N TYR A 447 3.38 -4.20 25.68
CA TYR A 447 4.34 -4.92 24.83
C TYR A 447 4.95 -4.01 23.73
N HIS A 448 4.17 -3.10 23.19
CA HIS A 448 4.56 -2.25 22.06
C HIS A 448 5.08 -0.86 22.45
N ALA A 449 4.84 -0.41 23.68
CA ALA A 449 5.31 0.90 24.16
C ALA A 449 6.82 0.93 24.35
N GLU A 450 7.44 2.09 24.08
CA GLU A 450 8.83 2.38 24.42
C GLU A 450 9.03 2.42 25.95
N ASP A 451 8.07 3.02 26.67
CA ASP A 451 8.02 3.00 28.14
C ASP A 451 6.74 2.30 28.63
N PRO A 452 6.80 0.97 28.89
CA PRO A 452 5.66 0.20 29.40
C PRO A 452 5.06 0.72 30.71
N SER A 453 5.85 1.44 31.52
CA SER A 453 5.40 1.95 32.83
C SER A 453 4.31 3.03 32.69
N THR A 454 4.24 3.69 31.55
CA THR A 454 3.27 4.74 31.22
C THR A 454 1.92 4.18 30.75
N MET A 455 1.84 2.89 30.43
CA MET A 455 0.64 2.20 29.95
C MET A 455 -0.18 1.65 31.13
N LYS A 456 -0.71 2.55 31.92
CA LYS A 456 -1.63 2.19 33.04
C LYS A 456 -3.04 2.06 32.47
N GLY A 457 -3.56 0.83 32.46
CA GLY A 457 -4.96 0.49 32.19
C GLY A 457 -5.66 0.12 33.48
#